data_32844781d12ced76ce04a469c4208ec7
#
_entry.id   32844781d12ced76ce04a469c4208ec7
#
_cell.length_a   1.000
_cell.length_b   1.000
_cell.length_c   1.000
_cell.angle_alpha   90.00
_cell.angle_beta   90.00
_cell.angle_gamma   90.00
#
_symmetry.space_group_name_H-M   'P 1'
#
loop_
_entity.id
_entity.type
_entity.pdbx_description
1 polymer ?
#
loop_
_entity_poly.entity_id
_entity_poly.type
_entity_poly.pdbx_seq_one_letter_code
_entity_poly.pdbx_strand_id
1 'polypeptide(L)'
;MNSKEICLYTLEALKRAGADMAAVRAYKSKADELNVQAKEVRLLRTVFSTGIAIKAVKDQKKGTISINKAEKEEIDTAVAACMEALEAATPDEAEGVAEVTENANFASGDPEGDLEALYDRVREFIGQVEDKYPKVVLEELVAEYIHQELCYMTSTGVEYNEEGGLYGFSTTFSAHEGEKGSSFNYYGARFERPDKPLLSLGMTEELIRESQEALETGSVDGKFEGTIVLTPASIDNLIGTIISNFISDTPLMDGTSIWKNAKGTRVASECFNLVIDPEAEGIVPVGTHITSDGYPIHKLDLIRNGVLRNFMLSRYGAKKTGMERTYGSAANILVLPGEDALSDIIGSIEKGIYVQRLSGGSPSATGEFSGVAKNSFLIENGKITRPVSETMVSMNMAEMIKNIRGISRETANDGMGPQPWIAMDGVTISGK
;
A
#
# COMPACT_ATOMS: atom_id res chain seq x y z
N MET A 1 -21.96 -21.07 -1.74
CA MET A 1 -20.71 -21.79 -1.43
C MET A 1 -19.81 -20.88 -0.61
N ASN A 2 -19.08 -21.40 0.38
CA ASN A 2 -17.98 -20.68 1.04
C ASN A 2 -16.74 -20.66 0.14
N SER A 3 -15.71 -19.89 0.52
CA SER A 3 -14.53 -19.70 -0.32
C SER A 3 -13.78 -21.02 -0.64
N LYS A 4 -13.72 -21.95 0.31
CA LYS A 4 -13.11 -23.28 0.12
C LYS A 4 -13.92 -24.15 -0.85
N GLU A 5 -15.25 -24.19 -0.71
CA GLU A 5 -16.14 -24.94 -1.62
C GLU A 5 -16.04 -24.42 -3.07
N ILE A 6 -15.89 -23.09 -3.24
CA ILE A 6 -15.66 -22.46 -4.54
C ILE A 6 -14.35 -22.94 -5.14
N CYS A 7 -13.26 -22.91 -4.39
CA CYS A 7 -11.94 -23.37 -4.86
C CYS A 7 -11.97 -24.86 -5.28
N LEU A 8 -12.53 -25.72 -4.44
CA LEU A 8 -12.64 -27.16 -4.72
C LEU A 8 -13.45 -27.43 -5.99
N TYR A 9 -14.64 -26.82 -6.11
CA TYR A 9 -15.50 -26.99 -7.28
C TYR A 9 -14.80 -26.54 -8.57
N THR A 10 -14.17 -25.37 -8.50
CA THR A 10 -13.49 -24.77 -9.67
C THR A 10 -12.29 -25.59 -10.11
N LEU A 11 -11.45 -26.10 -9.17
CA LEU A 11 -10.33 -26.97 -9.49
C LEU A 11 -10.78 -28.30 -10.13
N GLU A 12 -11.88 -28.89 -9.63
CA GLU A 12 -12.45 -30.09 -10.25
C GLU A 12 -12.99 -29.81 -11.67
N ALA A 13 -13.61 -28.66 -11.89
CA ALA A 13 -14.11 -28.25 -13.20
C ALA A 13 -12.92 -28.06 -14.19
N LEU A 14 -11.84 -27.38 -13.76
CA LEU A 14 -10.63 -27.20 -14.58
C LEU A 14 -9.95 -28.53 -14.92
N LYS A 15 -9.90 -29.46 -13.97
CA LYS A 15 -9.37 -30.81 -14.19
C LYS A 15 -10.21 -31.58 -15.24
N ARG A 16 -11.56 -31.53 -15.14
CA ARG A 16 -12.46 -32.13 -16.14
C ARG A 16 -12.30 -31.49 -17.53
N ALA A 17 -12.00 -30.17 -17.57
CA ALA A 17 -11.74 -29.46 -18.81
C ALA A 17 -10.35 -29.73 -19.41
N GLY A 18 -9.49 -30.51 -18.73
CA GLY A 18 -8.21 -30.98 -19.21
C GLY A 18 -7.02 -30.04 -18.94
N ALA A 19 -7.09 -29.19 -17.90
CA ALA A 19 -5.94 -28.45 -17.44
C ALA A 19 -4.90 -29.37 -16.79
N ASP A 20 -3.60 -29.19 -17.10
CA ASP A 20 -2.49 -29.92 -16.48
C ASP A 20 -2.22 -29.42 -15.05
N MET A 21 -2.26 -28.10 -14.87
CA MET A 21 -2.13 -27.42 -13.59
C MET A 21 -3.19 -26.31 -13.48
N ALA A 22 -3.66 -26.08 -12.27
CA ALA A 22 -4.64 -25.04 -11.98
C ALA A 22 -4.39 -24.39 -10.63
N ALA A 23 -4.75 -23.12 -10.53
CA ALA A 23 -4.81 -22.38 -9.27
C ALA A 23 -6.11 -21.57 -9.21
N VAL A 24 -6.70 -21.53 -8.04
CA VAL A 24 -7.94 -20.77 -7.77
C VAL A 24 -7.76 -19.97 -6.49
N ARG A 25 -8.10 -18.68 -6.54
CA ARG A 25 -8.21 -17.80 -5.38
C ARG A 25 -9.66 -17.35 -5.28
N ALA A 26 -10.33 -17.72 -4.21
CA ALA A 26 -11.70 -17.27 -3.92
C ALA A 26 -11.66 -16.32 -2.72
N TYR A 27 -12.28 -15.18 -2.86
CA TYR A 27 -12.39 -14.14 -1.85
C TYR A 27 -13.86 -13.79 -1.65
N LYS A 28 -14.26 -13.63 -0.39
CA LYS A 28 -15.57 -13.11 0.01
C LYS A 28 -15.38 -12.11 1.13
N SER A 29 -16.14 -11.04 1.10
CA SER A 29 -16.19 -10.10 2.21
C SER A 29 -17.60 -9.61 2.48
N LYS A 30 -17.81 -9.23 3.73
CA LYS A 30 -18.95 -8.47 4.22
C LYS A 30 -18.42 -7.22 4.90
N ALA A 31 -18.76 -6.04 4.39
CA ALA A 31 -18.44 -4.77 4.97
C ALA A 31 -19.72 -4.11 5.51
N ASP A 32 -19.73 -3.80 6.80
CA ASP A 32 -20.78 -3.00 7.43
C ASP A 32 -20.25 -1.56 7.57
N GLU A 33 -20.81 -0.63 6.79
CA GLU A 33 -20.31 0.74 6.62
C GLU A 33 -21.20 1.78 7.29
N LEU A 34 -20.55 2.74 7.95
CA LEU A 34 -21.09 3.98 8.46
C LEU A 34 -20.61 5.12 7.56
N ASN A 35 -21.52 5.71 6.79
CA ASN A 35 -21.20 6.80 5.87
C ASN A 35 -21.68 8.13 6.47
N VAL A 36 -20.77 9.09 6.60
CA VAL A 36 -21.03 10.43 7.15
C VAL A 36 -21.05 11.45 6.03
N GLN A 37 -22.08 12.26 6.02
CA GLN A 37 -22.20 13.45 5.17
C GLN A 37 -22.77 14.60 6.00
N ALA A 38 -22.28 15.80 5.77
CA ALA A 38 -22.70 17.00 6.53
C ALA A 38 -22.67 16.78 8.05
N LYS A 39 -21.61 16.11 8.54
CA LYS A 39 -21.34 15.83 9.98
C LYS A 39 -22.34 14.88 10.65
N GLU A 40 -23.15 14.19 9.89
CA GLU A 40 -24.10 13.20 10.41
C GLU A 40 -23.94 11.86 9.71
N VAL A 41 -24.11 10.77 10.45
CA VAL A 41 -24.20 9.45 9.84
C VAL A 41 -25.50 9.38 9.05
N ARG A 42 -25.38 9.35 7.72
CA ARG A 42 -26.50 9.44 6.78
C ARG A 42 -26.86 8.09 6.19
N LEU A 43 -25.91 7.16 6.12
CA LEU A 43 -26.14 5.87 5.50
C LEU A 43 -25.44 4.78 6.30
N LEU A 44 -26.22 3.77 6.64
CA LEU A 44 -25.77 2.49 7.14
C LEU A 44 -26.02 1.47 6.04
N ARG A 45 -25.01 0.78 5.60
CA ARG A 45 -25.18 -0.28 4.59
C ARG A 45 -24.26 -1.45 4.83
N THR A 46 -24.71 -2.62 4.39
CA THR A 46 -23.88 -3.81 4.30
C THR A 46 -23.57 -4.10 2.84
N VAL A 47 -22.29 -4.24 2.53
CA VAL A 47 -21.79 -4.56 1.19
C VAL A 47 -21.22 -5.97 1.21
N PHE A 48 -21.68 -6.83 0.30
CA PHE A 48 -21.12 -8.16 0.07
C PHE A 48 -20.29 -8.14 -1.23
N SER A 49 -19.08 -8.63 -1.14
CA SER A 49 -18.21 -8.77 -2.30
C SER A 49 -17.74 -10.21 -2.46
N THR A 50 -17.63 -10.65 -3.70
CA THR A 50 -17.07 -11.95 -4.06
C THR A 50 -16.12 -11.76 -5.22
N GLY A 51 -14.97 -12.41 -5.18
CA GLY A 51 -14.02 -12.45 -6.27
C GLY A 51 -13.44 -13.85 -6.40
N ILE A 52 -13.37 -14.36 -7.63
CA ILE A 52 -12.77 -15.66 -7.94
C ILE A 52 -11.79 -15.45 -9.08
N ALA A 53 -10.50 -15.64 -8.80
CA ALA A 53 -9.45 -15.64 -9.82
C ALA A 53 -9.10 -17.08 -10.15
N ILE A 54 -9.13 -17.39 -11.43
CA ILE A 54 -8.93 -18.73 -11.98
C ILE A 54 -7.70 -18.68 -12.90
N LYS A 55 -6.79 -19.62 -12.71
CA LYS A 55 -5.64 -19.83 -13.60
C LYS A 55 -5.60 -21.30 -14.01
N ALA A 56 -5.49 -21.54 -15.30
CA ALA A 56 -5.24 -22.86 -15.89
C ALA A 56 -3.92 -22.85 -16.66
N VAL A 57 -3.18 -23.95 -16.61
CA VAL A 57 -1.97 -24.16 -17.41
C VAL A 57 -2.08 -25.53 -18.09
N LYS A 58 -1.78 -25.56 -19.39
CA LYS A 58 -1.70 -26.78 -20.20
C LYS A 58 -0.73 -26.55 -21.34
N ASP A 59 0.12 -27.54 -21.62
CA ASP A 59 1.11 -27.44 -22.71
C ASP A 59 1.94 -26.15 -22.66
N GLN A 60 2.34 -25.73 -21.45
CA GLN A 60 3.07 -24.47 -21.15
C GLN A 60 2.28 -23.19 -21.51
N LYS A 61 1.02 -23.29 -21.85
CA LYS A 61 0.13 -22.14 -22.09
C LYS A 61 -0.66 -21.80 -20.84
N LYS A 62 -0.99 -20.52 -20.67
CA LYS A 62 -1.77 -20.02 -19.55
C LYS A 62 -3.10 -19.41 -20.01
N GLY A 63 -4.18 -19.81 -19.35
CA GLY A 63 -5.44 -19.06 -19.33
C GLY A 63 -5.71 -18.48 -17.94
N THR A 64 -6.24 -17.28 -17.89
CA THR A 64 -6.66 -16.61 -16.64
C THR A 64 -7.97 -15.90 -16.83
N ILE A 65 -8.83 -15.95 -15.81
CA ILE A 65 -10.08 -15.18 -15.78
C ILE A 65 -10.41 -14.81 -14.33
N SER A 66 -11.10 -13.71 -14.14
CA SER A 66 -11.66 -13.34 -12.84
C SER A 66 -13.14 -13.06 -12.98
N ILE A 67 -13.92 -13.56 -12.02
CA ILE A 67 -15.37 -13.35 -11.92
C ILE A 67 -15.76 -12.91 -10.51
N ASN A 68 -16.95 -12.33 -10.38
CA ASN A 68 -17.49 -11.85 -9.10
C ASN A 68 -18.76 -12.59 -8.67
N LYS A 69 -19.05 -13.75 -9.28
CA LYS A 69 -20.20 -14.59 -8.99
C LYS A 69 -19.76 -16.01 -8.64
N ALA A 70 -20.43 -16.63 -7.69
CA ALA A 70 -20.06 -17.92 -7.12
C ALA A 70 -21.09 -19.04 -7.42
N GLU A 71 -22.04 -18.81 -8.32
CA GLU A 71 -22.96 -19.82 -8.81
C GLU A 71 -22.22 -20.82 -9.70
N LYS A 72 -22.59 -22.10 -9.63
CA LYS A 72 -21.89 -23.17 -10.36
C LYS A 72 -21.89 -22.94 -11.87
N GLU A 73 -22.98 -22.48 -12.43
CA GLU A 73 -23.15 -22.19 -13.85
C GLU A 73 -22.23 -21.07 -14.33
N GLU A 74 -22.02 -20.05 -13.49
CA GLU A 74 -21.10 -18.94 -13.77
C GLU A 74 -19.65 -19.41 -13.68
N ILE A 75 -19.32 -20.27 -12.71
CA ILE A 75 -17.98 -20.87 -12.60
C ILE A 75 -17.70 -21.78 -13.79
N ASP A 76 -18.65 -22.63 -14.20
CA ASP A 76 -18.47 -23.52 -15.37
C ASP A 76 -18.27 -22.71 -16.66
N THR A 77 -19.01 -21.58 -16.82
CA THR A 77 -18.80 -20.63 -17.93
C THR A 77 -17.43 -20.00 -17.89
N ALA A 78 -16.98 -19.56 -16.71
CA ALA A 78 -15.65 -19.00 -16.52
C ALA A 78 -14.53 -20.01 -16.78
N VAL A 79 -14.70 -21.24 -16.36
CA VAL A 79 -13.76 -22.33 -16.67
C VAL A 79 -13.64 -22.55 -18.18
N ALA A 80 -14.78 -22.60 -18.90
CA ALA A 80 -14.74 -22.73 -20.36
C ALA A 80 -14.00 -21.56 -21.03
N ALA A 81 -14.29 -20.33 -20.63
CA ALA A 81 -13.60 -19.13 -21.12
C ALA A 81 -12.11 -19.11 -20.77
N CYS A 82 -11.74 -19.57 -19.58
CA CYS A 82 -10.34 -19.72 -19.17
C CYS A 82 -9.58 -20.71 -20.06
N MET A 83 -10.20 -21.83 -20.40
CA MET A 83 -9.61 -22.85 -21.29
C MET A 83 -9.52 -22.36 -22.75
N GLU A 84 -10.50 -21.60 -23.23
CA GLU A 84 -10.43 -20.95 -24.56
C GLU A 84 -9.28 -19.92 -24.62
N ALA A 85 -9.14 -19.08 -23.60
CA ALA A 85 -8.01 -18.14 -23.50
C ALA A 85 -6.66 -18.88 -23.46
N LEU A 86 -6.59 -20.02 -22.78
CA LEU A 86 -5.40 -20.86 -22.73
C LEU A 86 -5.06 -21.43 -24.12
N GLU A 87 -6.03 -21.90 -24.89
CA GLU A 87 -5.78 -22.43 -26.25
C GLU A 87 -5.19 -21.37 -27.17
N ALA A 88 -5.63 -20.12 -27.04
CA ALA A 88 -5.15 -18.98 -27.84
C ALA A 88 -3.78 -18.44 -27.39
N ALA A 89 -3.30 -18.82 -26.18
CA ALA A 89 -2.07 -18.31 -25.61
C ALA A 89 -0.82 -18.88 -26.29
N THR A 90 0.29 -18.14 -26.23
CA THR A 90 1.62 -18.63 -26.66
C THR A 90 2.24 -19.47 -25.51
N PRO A 91 2.87 -20.61 -25.84
CA PRO A 91 3.58 -21.38 -24.81
C PRO A 91 4.70 -20.60 -24.15
N ASP A 92 4.81 -20.72 -22.82
CA ASP A 92 5.86 -20.14 -22.00
C ASP A 92 6.25 -21.16 -20.92
N GLU A 93 7.48 -21.65 -20.97
CA GLU A 93 8.01 -22.67 -20.02
C GLU A 93 8.08 -22.16 -18.56
N ALA A 94 8.01 -20.86 -18.34
CA ALA A 94 7.95 -20.26 -17.00
C ALA A 94 6.56 -20.38 -16.35
N GLU A 95 5.52 -20.65 -17.12
CA GLU A 95 4.16 -20.76 -16.57
C GLU A 95 4.02 -22.00 -15.66
N GLY A 96 3.12 -21.89 -14.69
CA GLY A 96 2.84 -22.92 -13.71
C GLY A 96 2.09 -22.36 -12.51
N VAL A 97 1.90 -23.17 -11.49
CA VAL A 97 1.25 -22.81 -10.23
C VAL A 97 2.20 -23.07 -9.05
N ALA A 98 1.83 -22.58 -7.86
CA ALA A 98 2.61 -22.84 -6.66
C ALA A 98 2.78 -24.34 -6.40
N GLU A 99 3.99 -24.72 -6.04
CA GLU A 99 4.30 -26.07 -5.58
C GLU A 99 3.95 -26.19 -4.09
N VAL A 100 3.66 -27.39 -3.63
CA VAL A 100 3.29 -27.65 -2.23
C VAL A 100 4.43 -27.19 -1.32
N THR A 101 4.08 -26.29 -0.41
CA THR A 101 4.87 -26.00 0.79
C THR A 101 4.09 -26.55 2.00
N GLU A 102 3.88 -25.77 3.03
CA GLU A 102 2.99 -26.13 4.13
C GLU A 102 1.62 -25.51 3.89
N ASN A 103 0.56 -26.32 4.04
CA ASN A 103 -0.80 -25.81 4.05
C ASN A 103 -1.05 -25.12 5.38
N ALA A 104 -1.77 -24.00 5.36
CA ALA A 104 -2.02 -23.22 6.56
C ALA A 104 -3.42 -22.60 6.57
N ASN A 105 -3.92 -22.39 7.80
CA ASN A 105 -5.11 -21.61 8.06
C ASN A 105 -4.73 -20.44 8.95
N PHE A 106 -5.12 -19.26 8.54
CA PHE A 106 -4.86 -18.02 9.26
C PHE A 106 -6.19 -17.44 9.74
N ALA A 107 -6.23 -17.00 10.98
CA ALA A 107 -7.38 -16.31 11.55
C ALA A 107 -6.87 -15.06 12.29
N SER A 108 -7.55 -13.92 12.08
CA SER A 108 -7.16 -12.66 12.68
C SER A 108 -8.35 -11.75 12.93
N GLY A 109 -8.24 -10.90 13.95
CA GLY A 109 -9.29 -9.97 14.34
C GLY A 109 -10.54 -10.67 14.90
N ASP A 110 -11.51 -9.88 15.26
CA ASP A 110 -12.79 -10.39 15.80
C ASP A 110 -13.71 -10.86 14.65
N PRO A 111 -14.43 -11.99 14.77
CA PRO A 111 -15.28 -12.50 13.69
C PRO A 111 -16.55 -11.66 13.46
N GLU A 112 -16.94 -10.85 14.43
CA GLU A 112 -18.06 -9.93 14.37
C GLU A 112 -17.63 -8.54 14.80
N GLY A 113 -18.10 -7.51 14.07
CA GLY A 113 -17.76 -6.11 14.36
C GLY A 113 -18.66 -5.51 15.43
N ASP A 114 -18.05 -4.74 16.33
CA ASP A 114 -18.78 -3.86 17.27
C ASP A 114 -19.11 -2.52 16.58
N LEU A 115 -20.25 -2.52 15.88
CA LEU A 115 -20.71 -1.34 15.14
C LEU A 115 -21.19 -0.20 16.06
N GLU A 116 -21.60 -0.49 17.28
CA GLU A 116 -21.99 0.52 18.26
C GLU A 116 -20.75 1.29 18.73
N ALA A 117 -19.70 0.57 19.12
CA ALA A 117 -18.42 1.19 19.47
C ALA A 117 -17.81 1.96 18.30
N LEU A 118 -17.90 1.45 17.07
CA LEU A 118 -17.43 2.16 15.87
C LEU A 118 -18.22 3.45 15.65
N TYR A 119 -19.56 3.40 15.80
CA TYR A 119 -20.41 4.59 15.70
C TYR A 119 -20.03 5.65 16.74
N ASP A 120 -19.76 5.25 17.98
CA ASP A 120 -19.33 6.16 19.04
C ASP A 120 -17.97 6.82 18.70
N ARG A 121 -17.03 6.07 18.13
CA ARG A 121 -15.74 6.64 17.63
C ARG A 121 -15.94 7.63 16.51
N VAL A 122 -16.87 7.37 15.58
CA VAL A 122 -17.22 8.31 14.50
C VAL A 122 -17.80 9.60 15.06
N ARG A 123 -18.72 9.50 16.01
CA ARG A 123 -19.33 10.67 16.68
C ARG A 123 -18.29 11.49 17.45
N GLU A 124 -17.42 10.81 18.18
CA GLU A 124 -16.32 11.45 18.90
C GLU A 124 -15.39 12.18 17.94
N PHE A 125 -15.02 11.55 16.83
CA PHE A 125 -14.14 12.14 15.81
C PHE A 125 -14.74 13.43 15.23
N ILE A 126 -16.01 13.41 14.84
CA ILE A 126 -16.69 14.60 14.32
C ILE A 126 -16.65 15.74 15.37
N GLY A 127 -16.99 15.45 16.63
CA GLY A 127 -16.95 16.43 17.71
C GLY A 127 -15.54 16.97 17.97
N GLN A 128 -14.53 16.11 18.01
CA GLN A 128 -13.13 16.52 18.20
C GLN A 128 -12.63 17.43 17.07
N VAL A 129 -12.99 17.13 15.82
CA VAL A 129 -12.61 17.98 14.67
C VAL A 129 -13.31 19.33 14.74
N GLU A 130 -14.61 19.37 15.07
CA GLU A 130 -15.35 20.63 15.23
C GLU A 130 -14.79 21.51 16.34
N ASP A 131 -14.44 20.94 17.47
CA ASP A 131 -13.94 21.66 18.63
C ASP A 131 -12.50 22.17 18.43
N LYS A 132 -11.60 21.31 17.92
CA LYS A 132 -10.18 21.64 17.79
C LYS A 132 -9.86 22.38 16.49
N TYR A 133 -10.57 22.06 15.40
CA TYR A 133 -10.27 22.54 14.05
C TYR A 133 -11.51 23.11 13.35
N PRO A 134 -12.10 24.19 13.87
CA PRO A 134 -13.42 24.70 13.47
C PRO A 134 -13.51 25.16 12.01
N LYS A 135 -12.38 25.37 11.35
CA LYS A 135 -12.33 25.74 9.92
C LYS A 135 -12.27 24.52 8.99
N VAL A 136 -12.10 23.31 9.55
CA VAL A 136 -12.06 22.08 8.77
C VAL A 136 -13.47 21.57 8.50
N VAL A 137 -13.69 21.21 7.24
CA VAL A 137 -14.92 20.58 6.76
C VAL A 137 -14.59 19.13 6.43
N LEU A 138 -15.27 18.20 7.08
CA LEU A 138 -15.26 16.78 6.71
C LEU A 138 -16.23 16.61 5.53
N GLU A 139 -15.69 16.44 4.33
CA GLU A 139 -16.46 16.29 3.11
C GLU A 139 -17.07 14.91 2.99
N GLU A 140 -16.27 13.89 3.29
CA GLU A 140 -16.66 12.50 3.34
C GLU A 140 -15.94 11.79 4.50
N LEU A 141 -16.65 10.92 5.18
CA LEU A 141 -16.06 9.97 6.12
C LEU A 141 -16.81 8.65 5.99
N VAL A 142 -16.06 7.59 5.80
CA VAL A 142 -16.56 6.22 5.84
C VAL A 142 -15.80 5.50 6.95
N ALA A 143 -16.53 4.89 7.88
CA ALA A 143 -15.98 3.97 8.85
C ALA A 143 -16.68 2.61 8.69
N GLU A 144 -15.92 1.54 8.74
CA GLU A 144 -16.44 0.22 8.42
C GLU A 144 -15.84 -0.88 9.28
N TYR A 145 -16.59 -1.95 9.44
CA TYR A 145 -16.06 -3.23 9.85
C TYR A 145 -16.14 -4.18 8.65
N ILE A 146 -15.04 -4.83 8.34
CA ILE A 146 -14.93 -5.78 7.23
C ILE A 146 -14.61 -7.15 7.79
N HIS A 147 -15.46 -8.12 7.52
CA HIS A 147 -15.13 -9.53 7.66
C HIS A 147 -14.82 -10.12 6.30
N GLN A 148 -13.72 -10.84 6.18
CA GLN A 148 -13.31 -11.45 4.91
C GLN A 148 -12.87 -12.89 5.06
N GLU A 149 -13.14 -13.67 4.02
CA GLU A 149 -12.67 -15.03 3.82
C GLU A 149 -11.85 -15.09 2.52
N LEU A 150 -10.70 -15.72 2.56
CA LEU A 150 -9.89 -16.01 1.38
C LEU A 150 -9.50 -17.48 1.40
N CYS A 151 -9.67 -18.14 0.27
CA CYS A 151 -9.12 -19.46 0.04
C CYS A 151 -8.24 -19.43 -1.22
N TYR A 152 -7.05 -19.98 -1.15
CA TYR A 152 -6.17 -20.21 -2.29
C TYR A 152 -5.85 -21.71 -2.38
N MET A 153 -6.13 -22.29 -3.52
CA MET A 153 -5.85 -23.71 -3.76
C MET A 153 -5.23 -23.95 -5.14
N THR A 154 -4.38 -24.96 -5.24
CA THR A 154 -3.81 -25.40 -6.50
C THR A 154 -4.05 -26.89 -6.74
N SER A 155 -3.97 -27.31 -8.01
CA SER A 155 -4.01 -28.73 -8.40
C SER A 155 -2.78 -29.51 -7.93
N THR A 156 -1.72 -28.83 -7.49
CA THR A 156 -0.49 -29.41 -6.92
C THR A 156 -0.59 -29.69 -5.43
N GLY A 157 -1.72 -29.31 -4.78
CA GLY A 157 -2.01 -29.62 -3.38
C GLY A 157 -1.76 -28.49 -2.39
N VAL A 158 -1.46 -27.26 -2.86
CA VAL A 158 -1.45 -26.06 -1.98
C VAL A 158 -2.87 -25.77 -1.51
N GLU A 159 -3.04 -25.53 -0.23
CA GLU A 159 -4.27 -25.06 0.38
C GLU A 159 -3.96 -24.04 1.47
N TYR A 160 -4.40 -22.79 1.26
CA TYR A 160 -4.36 -21.74 2.27
C TYR A 160 -5.76 -21.19 2.47
N ASN A 161 -6.18 -21.07 3.72
CA ASN A 161 -7.39 -20.41 4.11
C ASN A 161 -7.04 -19.25 5.04
N GLU A 162 -7.63 -18.10 4.81
CA GLU A 162 -7.46 -16.93 5.64
C GLU A 162 -8.85 -16.34 5.93
N GLU A 163 -9.15 -16.12 7.21
CA GLU A 163 -10.39 -15.52 7.67
C GLU A 163 -10.04 -14.44 8.69
N GLY A 164 -10.69 -13.29 8.60
CA GLY A 164 -10.42 -12.24 9.56
C GLY A 164 -11.37 -11.06 9.50
N GLY A 165 -11.42 -10.35 10.63
CA GLY A 165 -12.15 -9.11 10.81
C GLY A 165 -11.21 -7.94 11.06
N LEU A 166 -11.53 -6.79 10.47
CA LEU A 166 -10.80 -5.55 10.70
C LEU A 166 -11.76 -4.36 10.63
N TYR A 167 -11.34 -3.28 11.27
CA TYR A 167 -11.98 -1.98 11.11
C TYR A 167 -11.14 -1.09 10.20
N GLY A 168 -11.83 -0.22 9.49
CA GLY A 168 -11.23 0.81 8.68
C GLY A 168 -11.96 2.13 8.83
N PHE A 169 -11.25 3.22 8.62
CA PHE A 169 -11.88 4.49 8.34
C PHE A 169 -11.13 5.22 7.25
N SER A 170 -11.85 6.03 6.49
CA SER A 170 -11.28 6.97 5.53
C SER A 170 -12.06 8.27 5.59
N THR A 171 -11.35 9.39 5.44
CA THR A 171 -11.96 10.71 5.42
C THR A 171 -11.30 11.60 4.39
N THR A 172 -12.13 12.42 3.71
CA THR A 172 -11.69 13.52 2.85
C THR A 172 -12.11 14.82 3.52
N PHE A 173 -11.22 15.79 3.56
CA PHE A 173 -11.43 17.04 4.26
C PHE A 173 -10.69 18.19 3.60
N SER A 174 -11.17 19.39 3.85
CA SER A 174 -10.54 20.67 3.49
C SER A 174 -10.82 21.70 4.58
N ALA A 175 -10.14 22.83 4.54
CA ALA A 175 -10.41 23.93 5.46
C ALA A 175 -10.94 25.15 4.68
N HIS A 176 -11.87 25.89 5.30
CA HIS A 176 -12.48 27.09 4.70
C HIS A 176 -12.62 28.22 5.73
N GLU A 177 -12.34 29.45 5.26
CA GLU A 177 -12.59 30.70 6.02
C GLU A 177 -12.94 31.85 5.07
N GLY A 178 -14.22 32.18 4.97
CA GLY A 178 -14.71 33.16 3.99
C GLY A 178 -14.45 32.66 2.55
N GLU A 179 -13.68 33.42 1.77
CA GLU A 179 -13.28 33.06 0.42
C GLU A 179 -11.99 32.22 0.35
N LYS A 180 -11.30 32.00 1.49
CA LYS A 180 -10.09 31.23 1.57
C LYS A 180 -10.42 29.74 1.72
N GLY A 181 -9.65 28.89 1.06
CA GLY A 181 -9.79 27.44 1.17
C GLY A 181 -8.47 26.73 0.97
N SER A 182 -8.25 25.67 1.74
CA SER A 182 -7.12 24.78 1.51
C SER A 182 -7.38 23.85 0.33
N SER A 183 -6.34 23.22 -0.19
CA SER A 183 -6.53 22.01 -1.00
C SER A 183 -7.23 20.94 -0.17
N PHE A 184 -8.04 20.09 -0.83
CA PHE A 184 -8.54 18.90 -0.14
C PHE A 184 -7.38 17.97 0.26
N ASN A 185 -7.58 17.26 1.35
CA ASN A 185 -6.70 16.21 1.80
C ASN A 185 -7.54 14.97 2.13
N TYR A 186 -6.92 13.84 2.24
CA TYR A 186 -7.56 12.59 2.63
C TYR A 186 -6.61 11.76 3.47
N TYR A 187 -7.16 10.96 4.34
CA TYR A 187 -6.42 9.97 5.12
C TYR A 187 -7.33 8.82 5.51
N GLY A 188 -6.74 7.67 5.76
CA GLY A 188 -7.43 6.51 6.28
C GLY A 188 -6.50 5.62 7.06
N ALA A 189 -7.07 4.81 7.94
CA ALA A 189 -6.32 3.83 8.71
C ALA A 189 -7.14 2.56 8.91
N ARG A 190 -6.43 1.45 9.11
CA ARG A 190 -6.98 0.16 9.55
C ARG A 190 -6.63 -0.07 11.00
N PHE A 191 -7.51 -0.76 11.71
CA PHE A 191 -7.29 -1.08 13.12
C PHE A 191 -8.05 -2.36 13.49
N GLU A 192 -7.59 -3.03 14.54
CA GLU A 192 -8.18 -4.30 14.98
C GLU A 192 -9.44 -4.10 15.83
N ARG A 193 -9.50 -2.99 16.60
CA ARG A 193 -10.60 -2.69 17.52
C ARG A 193 -10.87 -1.20 17.59
N PRO A 194 -12.13 -0.77 17.75
CA PRO A 194 -12.51 0.64 17.88
C PRO A 194 -12.32 1.14 19.33
N ASP A 195 -11.15 0.88 19.92
CA ASP A 195 -10.80 1.23 21.31
C ASP A 195 -10.08 2.57 21.43
N LYS A 196 -9.56 3.11 20.32
CA LYS A 196 -8.85 4.40 20.25
C LYS A 196 -9.66 5.45 19.49
N PRO A 197 -9.51 6.74 19.82
CA PRO A 197 -10.07 7.83 19.03
C PRO A 197 -9.54 7.79 17.59
N LEU A 198 -10.41 7.92 16.59
CA LEU A 198 -10.01 7.93 15.17
C LEU A 198 -9.03 9.07 14.86
N LEU A 199 -9.16 10.20 15.55
CA LEU A 199 -8.25 11.35 15.41
C LEU A 199 -6.80 11.01 15.78
N SER A 200 -6.58 10.03 16.66
CA SER A 200 -5.25 9.61 17.13
C SER A 200 -4.58 8.55 16.23
N LEU A 201 -5.25 8.07 15.18
CA LEU A 201 -4.71 7.02 14.32
C LEU A 201 -3.77 7.62 13.26
N GLY A 202 -2.55 7.08 13.20
CA GLY A 202 -1.54 7.46 12.22
C GLY A 202 -1.27 8.96 12.15
N MET A 203 -1.46 9.55 10.97
CA MET A 203 -1.25 10.97 10.68
C MET A 203 -2.54 11.80 10.72
N THR A 204 -3.66 11.25 11.18
CA THR A 204 -4.99 11.87 11.05
C THR A 204 -5.04 13.27 11.64
N GLU A 205 -4.64 13.44 12.90
CA GLU A 205 -4.70 14.76 13.58
C GLU A 205 -3.76 15.78 12.94
N GLU A 206 -2.55 15.34 12.57
CA GLU A 206 -1.56 16.21 11.92
C GLU A 206 -2.09 16.75 10.58
N LEU A 207 -2.60 15.88 9.71
CA LEU A 207 -3.11 16.26 8.40
C LEU A 207 -4.34 17.16 8.48
N ILE A 208 -5.23 16.96 9.47
CA ILE A 208 -6.38 17.82 9.72
C ILE A 208 -5.93 19.20 10.19
N ARG A 209 -5.02 19.26 11.16
CA ARG A 209 -4.43 20.51 11.67
C ARG A 209 -3.76 21.29 10.55
N GLU A 210 -2.94 20.64 9.76
CA GLU A 210 -2.22 21.25 8.65
C GLU A 210 -3.13 21.76 7.53
N SER A 211 -4.27 21.12 7.29
CA SER A 211 -5.27 21.66 6.35
C SER A 211 -5.82 23.01 6.82
N GLN A 212 -6.03 23.19 8.13
CA GLN A 212 -6.45 24.48 8.69
C GLN A 212 -5.33 25.53 8.60
N GLU A 213 -4.07 25.13 8.79
CA GLU A 213 -2.90 26.01 8.64
C GLU A 213 -2.67 26.42 7.18
N ALA A 214 -3.09 25.56 6.22
CA ALA A 214 -2.93 25.77 4.78
C ALA A 214 -4.02 26.62 4.11
N LEU A 215 -4.84 27.36 4.87
CA LEU A 215 -5.82 28.31 4.34
C LEU A 215 -5.18 29.43 3.52
N GLU A 216 -3.98 29.85 3.89
CA GLU A 216 -3.18 30.81 3.14
C GLU A 216 -1.85 30.16 2.74
N THR A 217 -1.72 29.84 1.49
CA THR A 217 -0.48 29.28 0.95
C THR A 217 0.34 30.35 0.23
N GLY A 218 1.67 30.23 0.29
CA GLY A 218 2.59 31.05 -0.49
C GLY A 218 3.29 30.23 -1.57
N SER A 219 3.76 30.88 -2.64
CA SER A 219 4.67 30.25 -3.58
C SER A 219 6.09 30.24 -3.01
N VAL A 220 6.90 29.28 -3.45
CA VAL A 220 8.35 29.32 -3.23
C VAL A 220 8.95 30.32 -4.22
N ASP A 221 9.87 31.16 -3.76
CA ASP A 221 10.52 32.14 -4.62
C ASP A 221 11.60 31.46 -5.48
N GLY A 222 11.38 31.49 -6.80
CA GLY A 222 12.31 30.98 -7.80
C GLY A 222 12.61 29.49 -7.69
N LYS A 223 13.88 29.12 -7.92
CA LYS A 223 14.37 27.74 -7.94
C LYS A 223 15.59 27.60 -7.03
N PHE A 224 15.62 26.52 -6.23
CA PHE A 224 16.77 26.17 -5.41
C PHE A 224 16.93 24.65 -5.30
N GLU A 225 18.12 24.19 -4.92
CA GLU A 225 18.37 22.83 -4.48
C GLU A 225 18.29 22.78 -2.95
N GLY A 226 17.59 21.80 -2.42
CA GLY A 226 17.33 21.67 -0.98
C GLY A 226 17.06 20.27 -0.54
N THR A 227 16.55 20.16 0.70
CA THR A 227 16.15 18.90 1.34
C THR A 227 14.64 18.67 1.17
N ILE A 228 14.24 17.46 0.81
CA ILE A 228 12.85 17.01 0.96
C ILE A 228 12.71 16.15 2.21
N VAL A 229 11.66 16.40 2.99
CA VAL A 229 11.24 15.50 4.07
C VAL A 229 9.95 14.82 3.63
N LEU A 230 10.02 13.51 3.36
CA LEU A 230 8.84 12.69 3.13
C LEU A 230 8.26 12.25 4.47
N THR A 231 6.97 12.47 4.64
CA THR A 231 6.22 12.01 5.81
C THR A 231 5.75 10.57 5.63
N PRO A 232 5.31 9.88 6.68
CA PRO A 232 4.66 8.58 6.55
C PRO A 232 3.49 8.56 5.54
N ALA A 233 2.76 9.66 5.37
CA ALA A 233 1.69 9.76 4.38
C ALA A 233 2.20 9.87 2.92
N SER A 234 3.46 10.18 2.69
CA SER A 234 4.06 10.35 1.35
C SER A 234 5.16 9.34 1.01
N ILE A 235 5.62 8.53 1.98
CA ILE A 235 6.72 7.59 1.81
C ILE A 235 6.43 6.50 0.77
N ASP A 236 5.16 6.16 0.57
CA ASP A 236 4.73 5.15 -0.40
C ASP A 236 5.14 5.47 -1.84
N ASN A 237 5.33 6.75 -2.18
CA ASN A 237 5.86 7.15 -3.48
C ASN A 237 7.30 6.64 -3.69
N LEU A 238 8.12 6.70 -2.65
CA LEU A 238 9.50 6.20 -2.67
C LEU A 238 9.52 4.67 -2.72
N ILE A 239 8.79 4.03 -1.81
CA ILE A 239 8.69 2.56 -1.73
C ILE A 239 8.14 1.99 -3.03
N GLY A 240 7.03 2.55 -3.54
CA GLY A 240 6.41 2.14 -4.79
C GLY A 240 7.37 2.26 -5.99
N THR A 241 8.19 3.31 -6.04
CA THR A 241 9.21 3.47 -7.10
C THR A 241 10.29 2.39 -7.00
N ILE A 242 10.81 2.12 -5.82
CA ILE A 242 11.82 1.08 -5.60
C ILE A 242 11.28 -0.28 -6.09
N ILE A 243 10.05 -0.60 -5.71
CA ILE A 243 9.41 -1.86 -6.08
C ILE A 243 9.18 -1.94 -7.58
N SER A 244 8.42 -0.99 -8.12
CA SER A 244 7.91 -1.06 -9.49
C SER A 244 8.98 -0.88 -10.56
N ASN A 245 10.04 -0.12 -10.27
CA ASN A 245 11.07 0.21 -11.26
C ASN A 245 12.37 -0.57 -11.07
N PHE A 246 12.66 -1.08 -9.86
CA PHE A 246 14.00 -1.62 -9.62
C PHE A 246 14.03 -3.09 -9.17
N ILE A 247 13.05 -3.58 -8.40
CA ILE A 247 13.19 -4.88 -7.74
C ILE A 247 12.09 -5.90 -8.00
N SER A 248 11.00 -5.55 -8.69
CA SER A 248 9.91 -6.48 -9.00
C SER A 248 10.13 -7.22 -10.33
N ASP A 249 9.23 -8.16 -10.62
CA ASP A 249 9.27 -9.02 -11.82
C ASP A 249 9.46 -8.25 -13.12
N THR A 250 8.58 -7.29 -13.40
CA THR A 250 8.53 -6.59 -14.68
C THR A 250 9.86 -5.93 -15.05
N PRO A 251 10.42 -5.01 -14.24
CA PRO A 251 11.67 -4.34 -14.62
C PRO A 251 12.87 -5.30 -14.70
N LEU A 252 12.85 -6.39 -13.96
CA LEU A 252 13.93 -7.38 -14.01
C LEU A 252 13.84 -8.28 -15.25
N MET A 253 12.63 -8.70 -15.63
CA MET A 253 12.40 -9.50 -16.85
C MET A 253 12.66 -8.68 -18.12
N ASP A 254 12.16 -7.44 -18.17
CA ASP A 254 12.33 -6.54 -19.31
C ASP A 254 13.75 -5.96 -19.41
N GLY A 255 14.56 -6.13 -18.35
CA GLY A 255 15.93 -5.61 -18.28
C GLY A 255 16.02 -4.10 -18.13
N THR A 256 14.92 -3.43 -17.76
CA THR A 256 14.87 -1.98 -17.55
C THR A 256 15.35 -1.54 -16.17
N SER A 257 15.40 -2.47 -15.20
CA SER A 257 15.89 -2.16 -13.86
C SER A 257 17.36 -1.79 -13.87
N ILE A 258 17.68 -0.58 -13.38
CA ILE A 258 19.06 -0.14 -13.14
C ILE A 258 19.75 -0.95 -12.03
N TRP A 259 18.99 -1.69 -11.20
CA TRP A 259 19.53 -2.53 -10.13
C TRP A 259 19.62 -4.01 -10.49
N LYS A 260 19.33 -4.41 -11.72
CA LYS A 260 19.33 -5.82 -12.15
C LYS A 260 20.59 -6.59 -11.74
N ASN A 261 21.76 -5.93 -11.74
CA ASN A 261 23.05 -6.52 -11.37
C ASN A 261 23.59 -5.98 -10.02
N ALA A 262 22.77 -5.34 -9.22
CA ALA A 262 23.21 -4.66 -7.99
C ALA A 262 23.02 -5.49 -6.71
N LYS A 263 22.53 -6.75 -6.79
CA LYS A 263 22.39 -7.61 -5.60
C LYS A 263 23.76 -7.76 -4.90
N GLY A 264 23.80 -7.48 -3.61
CA GLY A 264 25.00 -7.48 -2.80
C GLY A 264 25.80 -6.17 -2.84
N THR A 265 25.36 -5.17 -3.61
CA THR A 265 26.05 -3.87 -3.67
C THR A 265 25.25 -2.77 -2.96
N ARG A 266 25.89 -1.66 -2.64
CA ARG A 266 25.27 -0.50 -1.99
C ARG A 266 24.45 0.29 -3.01
N VAL A 267 23.14 0.41 -2.77
CA VAL A 267 22.21 1.16 -3.62
C VAL A 267 21.59 2.36 -2.89
N ALA A 268 21.74 2.43 -1.57
CA ALA A 268 21.19 3.48 -0.71
C ALA A 268 22.18 3.88 0.40
N SER A 269 21.86 4.93 1.14
CA SER A 269 22.59 5.31 2.36
C SER A 269 22.62 4.17 3.36
N GLU A 270 23.68 4.10 4.17
CA GLU A 270 23.89 3.02 5.16
C GLU A 270 22.76 2.95 6.21
N CYS A 271 22.14 4.07 6.53
CA CYS A 271 21.00 4.12 7.44
C CYS A 271 19.70 3.56 6.86
N PHE A 272 19.62 3.34 5.53
CA PHE A 272 18.39 2.91 4.88
C PHE A 272 18.22 1.39 4.93
N ASN A 273 17.11 0.98 5.54
CA ASN A 273 16.70 -0.42 5.63
C ASN A 273 15.25 -0.54 5.13
N LEU A 274 15.03 -1.34 4.09
CA LEU A 274 13.72 -1.65 3.53
C LEU A 274 13.45 -3.13 3.71
N VAL A 275 12.39 -3.47 4.45
CA VAL A 275 12.08 -4.84 4.82
C VAL A 275 10.62 -5.19 4.53
N ILE A 276 10.36 -6.46 4.27
CA ILE A 276 9.02 -7.04 4.38
C ILE A 276 8.95 -7.70 5.73
N ASP A 277 7.97 -7.33 6.54
CA ASP A 277 7.78 -7.91 7.87
C ASP A 277 6.27 -8.07 8.16
N PRO A 278 5.70 -9.25 7.86
CA PRO A 278 4.27 -9.48 8.07
C PRO A 278 3.87 -9.55 9.56
N GLU A 279 4.85 -9.67 10.46
CA GLU A 279 4.66 -9.78 11.91
C GLU A 279 5.05 -8.50 12.66
N ALA A 280 5.32 -7.40 11.93
CA ALA A 280 5.69 -6.15 12.58
C ALA A 280 4.55 -5.62 13.46
N GLU A 281 4.91 -5.07 14.61
CA GLU A 281 3.95 -4.49 15.53
C GLU A 281 3.11 -3.39 14.86
N GLY A 282 1.79 -3.47 15.06
CA GLY A 282 0.84 -2.49 14.53
C GLY A 282 0.39 -2.75 13.09
N ILE A 283 0.79 -3.84 12.46
CA ILE A 283 0.16 -4.32 11.25
C ILE A 283 -1.17 -4.99 11.60
N VAL A 284 -2.23 -4.61 10.88
CA VAL A 284 -3.50 -5.34 10.93
C VAL A 284 -3.39 -6.55 10.00
N PRO A 285 -3.31 -7.78 10.53
CA PRO A 285 -2.81 -8.94 9.81
C PRO A 285 -3.84 -9.63 8.89
N VAL A 286 -4.74 -8.88 8.30
CA VAL A 286 -5.77 -9.43 7.41
C VAL A 286 -5.34 -9.28 5.95
N GLY A 287 -5.29 -10.40 5.21
CA GLY A 287 -4.89 -10.43 3.80
C GLY A 287 -3.37 -10.37 3.57
N THR A 288 -2.58 -10.71 4.58
CA THR A 288 -1.12 -10.45 4.57
C THR A 288 -0.24 -11.68 4.63
N HIS A 289 -0.83 -12.89 4.63
CA HIS A 289 -0.08 -14.11 4.92
C HIS A 289 0.44 -14.84 3.68
N ILE A 290 -0.19 -14.64 2.53
CA ILE A 290 0.16 -15.34 1.28
C ILE A 290 0.39 -14.40 0.12
N THR A 291 1.38 -14.71 -0.71
CA THR A 291 1.66 -13.99 -1.95
C THR A 291 0.57 -14.21 -2.99
N SER A 292 0.50 -13.36 -4.01
CA SER A 292 -0.47 -13.50 -5.10
C SER A 292 -0.28 -14.78 -5.92
N ASP A 293 0.92 -15.35 -5.94
CA ASP A 293 1.26 -16.59 -6.63
C ASP A 293 1.23 -17.83 -5.71
N GLY A 294 0.71 -17.70 -4.47
CA GLY A 294 0.31 -18.79 -3.60
C GLY A 294 1.40 -19.38 -2.71
N TYR A 295 2.20 -18.54 -2.09
CA TYR A 295 3.21 -18.95 -1.14
C TYR A 295 3.14 -18.13 0.15
N PRO A 296 3.55 -18.68 1.30
CA PRO A 296 3.62 -17.91 2.54
C PRO A 296 4.54 -16.70 2.39
N ILE A 297 4.14 -15.59 2.98
CA ILE A 297 4.99 -14.41 3.09
C ILE A 297 5.89 -14.60 4.31
N HIS A 298 7.17 -14.33 4.15
CA HIS A 298 8.15 -14.37 5.22
C HIS A 298 8.84 -13.03 5.38
N LYS A 299 9.37 -12.78 6.56
CA LYS A 299 10.24 -11.63 6.80
C LYS A 299 11.42 -11.67 5.85
N LEU A 300 11.68 -10.54 5.17
CA LEU A 300 12.68 -10.45 4.11
C LEU A 300 13.33 -9.07 4.10
N ASP A 301 14.65 -9.03 4.18
CA ASP A 301 15.42 -7.81 3.91
C ASP A 301 15.48 -7.58 2.40
N LEU A 302 14.87 -6.50 1.91
CA LEU A 302 15.05 -6.04 0.52
C LEU A 302 16.33 -5.21 0.41
N ILE A 303 16.49 -4.21 1.29
CA ILE A 303 17.71 -3.43 1.45
C ILE A 303 18.09 -3.46 2.93
N ARG A 304 19.35 -3.77 3.22
CA ARG A 304 19.89 -3.77 4.58
C ARG A 304 21.18 -3.00 4.65
N ASN A 305 21.24 -1.98 5.51
CA ASN A 305 22.37 -1.05 5.64
C ASN A 305 22.79 -0.48 4.26
N GLY A 306 21.80 -0.06 3.47
CA GLY A 306 21.97 0.46 2.12
C GLY A 306 22.35 -0.54 1.05
N VAL A 307 22.54 -1.82 1.38
CA VAL A 307 22.92 -2.89 0.45
C VAL A 307 21.69 -3.66 -0.01
N LEU A 308 21.52 -3.77 -1.34
CA LEU A 308 20.45 -4.57 -1.93
C LEU A 308 20.66 -6.06 -1.61
N ARG A 309 19.73 -6.64 -0.87
CA ARG A 309 19.81 -8.05 -0.43
C ARG A 309 18.98 -8.96 -1.29
N ASN A 310 17.75 -8.55 -1.61
CA ASN A 310 16.82 -9.37 -2.35
C ASN A 310 16.02 -8.55 -3.36
N PHE A 311 15.62 -9.21 -4.44
CA PHE A 311 14.57 -8.75 -5.35
C PHE A 311 13.23 -9.30 -4.89
N MET A 312 12.13 -8.70 -5.34
CA MET A 312 10.78 -9.22 -5.15
C MET A 312 10.35 -10.00 -6.38
N LEU A 313 10.76 -11.26 -6.47
CA LEU A 313 10.46 -12.11 -7.61
C LEU A 313 9.41 -13.16 -7.26
N SER A 314 8.34 -13.19 -8.07
CA SER A 314 7.38 -14.29 -8.09
C SER A 314 8.03 -15.56 -8.66
N ARG A 315 7.29 -16.69 -8.60
CA ARG A 315 7.69 -17.93 -9.26
C ARG A 315 7.95 -17.71 -10.76
N TYR A 316 7.08 -16.97 -11.41
CA TYR A 316 7.21 -16.66 -12.84
C TYR A 316 8.43 -15.78 -13.12
N GLY A 317 8.58 -14.67 -12.39
CA GLY A 317 9.72 -13.76 -12.53
C GLY A 317 11.06 -14.46 -12.27
N ALA A 318 11.14 -15.31 -11.24
CA ALA A 318 12.33 -16.10 -10.94
C ALA A 318 12.72 -17.04 -12.10
N LYS A 319 11.74 -17.75 -12.69
CA LYS A 319 12.00 -18.61 -13.86
C LYS A 319 12.44 -17.83 -15.10
N LYS A 320 11.81 -16.67 -15.37
CA LYS A 320 12.15 -15.83 -16.54
C LYS A 320 13.53 -15.19 -16.43
N THR A 321 13.93 -14.82 -15.21
CA THR A 321 15.22 -14.15 -14.98
C THR A 321 16.37 -15.11 -14.66
N GLY A 322 16.06 -16.35 -14.26
CA GLY A 322 17.04 -17.29 -13.72
C GLY A 322 17.55 -16.92 -12.31
N MET A 323 16.90 -15.95 -11.65
CA MET A 323 17.25 -15.51 -10.31
C MET A 323 16.47 -16.29 -9.26
N GLU A 324 16.89 -16.17 -8.00
CA GLU A 324 16.22 -16.78 -6.85
C GLU A 324 14.85 -16.16 -6.62
N ARG A 325 13.83 -17.02 -6.43
CA ARG A 325 12.51 -16.59 -6.01
C ARG A 325 12.55 -16.07 -4.57
N THR A 326 11.74 -15.05 -4.28
CA THR A 326 11.57 -14.55 -2.93
C THR A 326 10.12 -14.71 -2.46
N TYR A 327 9.91 -14.74 -1.13
CA TYR A 327 8.61 -14.94 -0.48
C TYR A 327 8.04 -13.63 0.05
N GLY A 328 8.23 -12.54 -0.72
CA GLY A 328 7.78 -11.22 -0.38
C GLY A 328 6.48 -10.82 -1.08
N SER A 329 5.79 -9.86 -0.49
CA SER A 329 4.60 -9.22 -1.04
C SER A 329 4.77 -7.71 -1.00
N ALA A 330 4.05 -6.99 -1.85
CA ALA A 330 3.98 -5.53 -1.78
C ALA A 330 3.23 -5.02 -0.53
N ALA A 331 2.51 -5.88 0.18
CA ALA A 331 2.01 -5.59 1.52
C ALA A 331 3.12 -5.73 2.57
N ASN A 332 3.00 -5.00 3.68
CA ASN A 332 3.88 -5.08 4.84
C ASN A 332 5.35 -4.70 4.55
N ILE A 333 5.55 -3.74 3.65
CA ILE A 333 6.86 -3.18 3.36
C ILE A 333 7.11 -1.98 4.24
N LEU A 334 8.18 -2.04 5.01
CA LEU A 334 8.52 -1.04 6.00
C LEU A 334 9.91 -0.46 5.73
N VAL A 335 10.03 0.85 5.87
CA VAL A 335 11.32 1.47 6.14
C VAL A 335 11.55 1.41 7.64
N LEU A 336 12.66 0.82 8.07
CA LEU A 336 12.95 0.77 9.50
C LEU A 336 13.29 2.17 10.03
N PRO A 337 12.80 2.55 11.23
CA PRO A 337 13.11 3.84 11.84
C PRO A 337 14.60 3.98 12.12
N GLY A 338 15.07 5.23 12.13
CA GLY A 338 16.41 5.60 12.53
C GLY A 338 16.50 5.85 14.05
N GLU A 339 17.59 6.51 14.47
CA GLU A 339 17.84 6.85 15.86
C GLU A 339 17.58 8.34 16.17
N ASP A 340 17.61 9.20 15.15
CA ASP A 340 17.49 10.64 15.30
C ASP A 340 16.04 11.07 15.56
N ALA A 341 15.85 12.07 16.41
CA ALA A 341 14.54 12.69 16.56
C ALA A 341 14.16 13.49 15.32
N LEU A 342 12.89 13.46 14.91
CA LEU A 342 12.40 14.24 13.78
C LEU A 342 12.73 15.73 13.91
N SER A 343 12.63 16.28 15.13
CA SER A 343 12.99 17.67 15.44
C SER A 343 14.45 18.00 15.11
N ASP A 344 15.37 17.07 15.38
CA ASP A 344 16.79 17.26 15.14
C ASP A 344 17.10 17.18 13.63
N ILE A 345 16.43 16.26 12.93
CA ILE A 345 16.52 16.14 11.46
C ILE A 345 16.06 17.46 10.84
N ILE A 346 14.87 17.95 11.18
CA ILE A 346 14.32 19.21 10.67
C ILE A 346 15.23 20.38 11.06
N GLY A 347 15.73 20.40 12.31
CA GLY A 347 16.66 21.42 12.84
C GLY A 347 17.96 21.55 12.04
N SER A 348 18.39 20.46 11.37
CA SER A 348 19.59 20.43 10.53
C SER A 348 19.39 20.98 9.11
N ILE A 349 18.16 21.25 8.69
CA ILE A 349 17.82 21.67 7.31
C ILE A 349 17.83 23.19 7.20
N GLU A 350 18.72 23.74 6.40
CA GLU A 350 18.75 25.18 6.15
C GLU A 350 17.58 25.62 5.27
N LYS A 351 17.35 24.91 4.16
CA LYS A 351 16.23 25.17 3.24
C LYS A 351 15.72 23.87 2.62
N GLY A 352 14.41 23.68 2.64
CA GLY A 352 13.80 22.45 2.17
C GLY A 352 12.29 22.50 2.12
N ILE A 353 11.67 21.34 1.92
CA ILE A 353 10.22 21.18 1.87
C ILE A 353 9.79 19.94 2.67
N TYR A 354 8.76 20.12 3.49
CA TYR A 354 8.09 19.05 4.23
C TYR A 354 6.86 18.63 3.45
N VAL A 355 6.80 17.38 3.00
CA VAL A 355 5.86 16.92 1.97
C VAL A 355 4.89 15.91 2.51
N GLN A 356 3.61 16.25 2.52
CA GLN A 356 2.53 15.34 2.87
C GLN A 356 2.06 14.51 1.67
N ARG A 357 2.14 15.07 0.46
CA ARG A 357 1.73 14.36 -0.75
C ARG A 357 2.46 14.86 -1.98
N LEU A 358 2.88 13.93 -2.82
CA LEU A 358 3.34 14.19 -4.17
C LEU A 358 2.21 13.93 -5.17
N SER A 359 2.07 14.80 -6.15
CA SER A 359 1.03 14.72 -7.18
C SER A 359 1.62 14.96 -8.57
N GLY A 360 1.10 14.23 -9.55
CA GLY A 360 1.58 14.30 -10.93
C GLY A 360 2.93 13.59 -11.14
N GLY A 361 3.21 13.30 -12.40
CA GLY A 361 4.39 12.54 -12.79
C GLY A 361 4.32 11.05 -12.38
N SER A 362 5.05 10.25 -13.13
CA SER A 362 5.39 8.87 -12.74
C SER A 362 6.91 8.77 -12.85
N PRO A 363 7.59 8.18 -11.86
CA PRO A 363 9.03 8.00 -11.96
C PRO A 363 9.40 7.20 -13.20
N SER A 364 10.46 7.63 -13.91
CA SER A 364 10.99 6.88 -15.05
C SER A 364 11.63 5.57 -14.59
N ALA A 365 11.96 4.68 -15.53
CA ALA A 365 12.67 3.44 -15.24
C ALA A 365 14.02 3.65 -14.52
N THR A 366 14.60 4.85 -14.64
CA THR A 366 15.85 5.24 -13.97
C THR A 366 15.62 6.01 -12.66
N GLY A 367 14.35 6.25 -12.27
CA GLY A 367 13.99 6.94 -11.03
C GLY A 367 13.81 8.45 -11.15
N GLU A 368 13.91 9.03 -12.37
CA GLU A 368 13.63 10.45 -12.58
C GLU A 368 12.16 10.77 -12.31
N PHE A 369 11.91 11.73 -11.43
CA PHE A 369 10.59 12.19 -11.05
C PHE A 369 10.51 13.71 -11.12
N SER A 370 9.38 14.21 -11.60
CA SER A 370 8.99 15.61 -11.48
C SER A 370 7.50 15.68 -11.19
N GLY A 371 7.13 16.37 -10.14
CA GLY A 371 5.75 16.47 -9.68
C GLY A 371 5.51 17.71 -8.81
N VAL A 372 4.31 17.81 -8.28
CA VAL A 372 3.87 18.91 -7.42
C VAL A 372 3.80 18.44 -5.98
N ALA A 373 4.42 19.17 -5.08
CA ALA A 373 4.24 19.03 -3.64
C ALA A 373 2.89 19.62 -3.24
N LYS A 374 1.99 18.78 -2.71
CA LYS A 374 0.65 19.14 -2.25
C LYS A 374 0.59 19.06 -0.72
N ASN A 375 -0.21 19.92 -0.12
CA ASN A 375 -0.38 19.97 1.34
C ASN A 375 0.97 19.99 2.06
N SER A 376 1.89 20.82 1.58
CA SER A 376 3.31 20.80 1.94
C SER A 376 3.75 22.12 2.53
N PHE A 377 4.86 22.10 3.28
CA PHE A 377 5.34 23.26 4.01
C PHE A 377 6.80 23.54 3.67
N LEU A 378 7.17 24.83 3.65
CA LEU A 378 8.55 25.25 3.49
C LEU A 378 9.32 25.02 4.80
N ILE A 379 10.56 24.53 4.69
CA ILE A 379 11.50 24.48 5.80
C ILE A 379 12.57 25.55 5.57
N GLU A 380 12.76 26.40 6.58
CA GLU A 380 13.80 27.44 6.58
C GLU A 380 14.48 27.51 7.95
N ASN A 381 15.80 27.51 7.96
CA ASN A 381 16.62 27.63 9.16
C ASN A 381 16.22 26.64 10.28
N GLY A 382 16.00 25.37 9.90
CA GLY A 382 15.66 24.32 10.84
C GLY A 382 14.23 24.32 11.37
N LYS A 383 13.31 25.00 10.68
CA LYS A 383 11.90 25.08 11.11
C LYS A 383 10.95 24.91 9.94
N ILE A 384 9.86 24.17 10.16
CA ILE A 384 8.70 24.18 9.27
C ILE A 384 8.02 25.56 9.45
N THR A 385 7.89 26.32 8.37
CA THR A 385 7.50 27.74 8.44
C THR A 385 6.11 28.02 7.91
N ARG A 386 5.86 27.84 6.63
CA ARG A 386 4.59 28.19 6.01
C ARG A 386 4.15 27.16 4.98
N PRO A 387 2.85 27.00 4.78
CA PRO A 387 2.32 26.13 3.72
C PRO A 387 2.65 26.73 2.35
N VAL A 388 2.92 25.83 1.40
CA VAL A 388 3.26 26.20 0.02
C VAL A 388 2.26 25.62 -0.97
N SER A 389 2.04 26.37 -2.05
CA SER A 389 1.26 25.95 -3.22
C SER A 389 2.09 26.09 -4.49
N GLU A 390 1.61 25.47 -5.58
CA GLU A 390 2.23 25.57 -6.91
C GLU A 390 3.75 25.31 -6.91
N THR A 391 4.21 24.43 -6.00
CA THR A 391 5.62 24.12 -5.80
C THR A 391 5.94 22.79 -6.51
N MET A 392 6.83 22.88 -7.49
CA MET A 392 7.36 21.71 -8.20
C MET A 392 8.54 21.13 -7.47
N VAL A 393 8.65 19.82 -7.47
CA VAL A 393 9.82 19.08 -7.01
C VAL A 393 10.32 18.19 -8.14
N SER A 394 11.64 18.21 -8.36
CA SER A 394 12.29 17.36 -9.37
C SER A 394 13.48 16.66 -8.74
N MET A 395 13.58 15.34 -8.96
CA MET A 395 14.57 14.50 -8.30
C MET A 395 14.80 13.21 -9.07
N ASN A 396 15.91 12.54 -8.80
CA ASN A 396 16.09 11.14 -9.14
C ASN A 396 15.99 10.31 -7.86
N MET A 397 14.96 9.49 -7.73
CA MET A 397 14.69 8.74 -6.50
C MET A 397 15.78 7.69 -6.18
N ALA A 398 16.43 7.12 -7.19
CA ALA A 398 17.52 6.17 -6.99
C ALA A 398 18.82 6.85 -6.45
N GLU A 399 19.03 8.12 -6.78
CA GLU A 399 20.16 8.90 -6.24
C GLU A 399 19.81 9.49 -4.87
N MET A 400 18.57 9.93 -4.67
CA MET A 400 18.16 10.53 -3.40
C MET A 400 18.31 9.58 -2.21
N ILE A 401 17.96 8.31 -2.37
CA ILE A 401 18.12 7.33 -1.28
C ILE A 401 19.60 7.08 -0.90
N LYS A 402 20.55 7.53 -1.73
CA LYS A 402 21.98 7.55 -1.37
C LYS A 402 22.34 8.78 -0.53
N ASN A 403 21.54 9.85 -0.66
CA ASN A 403 21.75 11.14 -0.01
C ASN A 403 20.75 11.36 1.14
N ILE A 404 20.41 10.30 1.90
CA ILE A 404 19.56 10.42 3.08
C ILE A 404 20.32 11.21 4.14
N ARG A 405 19.71 12.31 4.58
CA ARG A 405 20.18 13.16 5.69
C ARG A 405 19.87 12.52 7.04
N GLY A 406 18.67 11.95 7.17
CA GLY A 406 18.21 11.28 8.38
C GLY A 406 16.89 10.54 8.17
N ILE A 407 16.69 9.53 9.01
CA ILE A 407 15.44 8.78 9.15
C ILE A 407 15.01 8.94 10.60
N SER A 408 13.78 9.33 10.85
CA SER A 408 13.30 9.60 12.20
C SER A 408 13.15 8.33 13.04
N ARG A 409 13.32 8.50 14.35
CA ARG A 409 12.96 7.50 15.35
C ARG A 409 11.44 7.41 15.49
N GLU A 410 10.77 8.55 15.38
CA GLU A 410 9.31 8.61 15.41
C GLU A 410 8.73 7.95 14.16
N THR A 411 7.58 7.31 14.33
CA THR A 411 6.83 6.65 13.26
C THR A 411 5.35 6.98 13.37
N ALA A 412 4.65 6.94 12.25
CA ALA A 412 3.19 6.87 12.21
C ALA A 412 2.73 5.58 11.55
N ASN A 413 1.57 5.07 11.98
CA ASN A 413 1.06 3.78 11.55
C ASN A 413 -0.43 3.88 11.22
N ASP A 414 -0.79 3.56 10.00
CA ASP A 414 -2.16 3.51 9.48
C ASP A 414 -2.77 2.08 9.48
N GLY A 415 -2.11 1.15 10.16
CA GLY A 415 -2.49 -0.28 10.19
C GLY A 415 -1.80 -1.13 9.13
N MET A 416 -0.99 -0.50 8.25
CA MET A 416 -0.13 -1.22 7.29
C MET A 416 1.30 -1.40 7.80
N GLY A 417 1.58 -0.88 8.98
CA GLY A 417 2.85 -0.91 9.68
C GLY A 417 3.47 0.48 9.89
N PRO A 418 4.36 0.61 10.88
CA PRO A 418 4.96 1.89 11.23
C PRO A 418 5.91 2.37 10.13
N GLN A 419 5.74 3.61 9.69
CA GLN A 419 6.61 4.29 8.72
C GLN A 419 7.24 5.54 9.35
N PRO A 420 8.57 5.78 9.17
CA PRO A 420 9.25 6.97 9.66
C PRO A 420 9.13 8.15 8.69
N TRP A 421 9.61 9.32 9.12
CA TRP A 421 9.94 10.45 8.26
C TRP A 421 11.34 10.26 7.68
N ILE A 422 11.51 10.62 6.41
CA ILE A 422 12.81 10.51 5.72
C ILE A 422 13.19 11.86 5.13
N ALA A 423 14.33 12.39 5.53
CA ALA A 423 14.93 13.59 4.93
C ALA A 423 16.02 13.20 3.92
N MET A 424 15.94 13.76 2.71
CA MET A 424 16.86 13.47 1.63
C MET A 424 17.30 14.77 0.94
N ASP A 425 18.59 14.88 0.63
CA ASP A 425 19.19 16.05 0.00
C ASP A 425 19.26 15.95 -1.53
N GLY A 426 19.47 17.08 -2.20
CA GLY A 426 19.67 17.15 -3.64
C GLY A 426 18.39 17.24 -4.47
N VAL A 427 17.30 17.73 -3.88
CA VAL A 427 16.03 17.94 -4.58
C VAL A 427 15.97 19.34 -5.16
N THR A 428 15.61 19.44 -6.44
CA THR A 428 15.27 20.73 -7.04
C THR A 428 13.83 21.10 -6.66
N ILE A 429 13.68 22.21 -5.99
CA ILE A 429 12.40 22.79 -5.56
C ILE A 429 12.21 24.10 -6.31
N SER A 430 11.06 24.28 -6.97
CA SER A 430 10.76 25.50 -7.74
C SER A 430 9.33 25.94 -7.56
N GLY A 431 9.16 27.23 -7.34
CA GLY A 431 7.88 27.93 -7.33
C GLY A 431 7.71 28.78 -8.58
N LYS A 432 6.80 29.74 -8.50
CA LYS A 432 6.60 30.79 -9.51
C LYS A 432 7.66 31.85 -9.43
#